data_73d8189db5dc8f49ce311a256f3a05c8
#
_entry.id   73d8189db5dc8f49ce311a256f3a05c8
#
_cell.length_a   1.000
_cell.length_b   1.000
_cell.length_c   1.000
_cell.angle_alpha   90.00
_cell.angle_beta   90.00
_cell.angle_gamma   90.00
#
_symmetry.space_group_name_H-M   'P 1'
#
loop_
_entity.id
_entity.type
_entity.pdbx_description
1 polymer ?
#
loop_
_entity_poly.entity_id
_entity_poly.type
_entity_poly.pdbx_seq_one_letter_code
_entity_poly.pdbx_strand_id
1 'polypeptide(L)'
;MAVPPSPSPSASGSAPRPHVAPTGIGEAARHLPVRSVGRGSLRESTRLRRDLEIAVTTVVGMGSVLASGPEVWVVAVLVAAAAGFGTFRLLSGVDSPAAEQGVAVEGLILPAAAAFGAATAIHLVPVGPLLIPALLAVAILVDRALAIEIRIAGATQGPDESDRTAVLVTMLVVALVGFAGVAAVVPGGIAGLEPPGAPIVPLPSTSLAILVIADAVIAGLLGYRAAALRTANLRGALIAAIGYAIAIAIGAAAVRAIGLPRLVGPAVLMFLFYLWDSLHAAPPSRRRDPRWLWETAILIALGIAVVLWNLRLAS
;
A
#
# COMPACT_ATOMS: atom_id res chain seq x y z
N MET A 1 -8.65 -54.68 50.29
CA MET A 1 -9.38 -54.00 49.21
C MET A 1 -8.35 -53.43 48.23
N ALA A 2 -8.13 -54.08 47.09
CA ALA A 2 -7.15 -53.67 46.07
C ALA A 2 -7.86 -52.84 44.99
N VAL A 3 -7.34 -51.64 44.72
CA VAL A 3 -7.85 -50.71 43.68
C VAL A 3 -7.36 -51.23 42.31
N PRO A 4 -8.23 -51.40 41.30
CA PRO A 4 -7.82 -51.84 39.98
C PRO A 4 -7.10 -50.69 39.24
N PRO A 5 -6.12 -51.03 38.35
CA PRO A 5 -5.39 -50.01 37.56
C PRO A 5 -6.30 -49.41 36.48
N SER A 6 -6.20 -48.08 36.31
CA SER A 6 -6.86 -47.33 35.24
C SER A 6 -6.33 -47.68 33.84
N PRO A 7 -7.18 -47.78 32.83
CA PRO A 7 -6.76 -48.06 31.46
C PRO A 7 -6.00 -46.91 30.83
N SER A 8 -4.91 -47.20 30.16
CA SER A 8 -4.07 -46.27 29.36
C SER A 8 -4.88 -45.69 28.20
N PRO A 9 -4.74 -44.38 27.85
CA PRO A 9 -5.37 -43.82 26.68
C PRO A 9 -4.74 -44.39 25.43
N SER A 10 -5.57 -45.02 24.60
CA SER A 10 -5.22 -45.52 23.28
C SER A 10 -4.77 -44.35 22.38
N ALA A 11 -3.60 -44.50 21.79
CA ALA A 11 -3.09 -43.61 20.76
C ALA A 11 -4.10 -43.54 19.60
N SER A 12 -4.79 -42.42 19.47
CA SER A 12 -5.60 -42.09 18.30
C SER A 12 -4.66 -41.84 17.13
N GLY A 13 -4.60 -42.84 16.20
CA GLY A 13 -3.91 -42.70 14.93
C GLY A 13 -4.45 -41.47 14.17
N SER A 14 -3.61 -40.50 13.99
CA SER A 14 -3.87 -39.37 13.10
C SER A 14 -3.97 -39.90 11.67
N ALA A 15 -5.19 -39.99 11.15
CA ALA A 15 -5.41 -40.25 9.74
C ALA A 15 -4.69 -39.18 8.90
N PRO A 16 -3.97 -39.56 7.83
CA PRO A 16 -3.33 -38.60 6.94
C PRO A 16 -4.42 -37.68 6.38
N ARG A 17 -4.29 -36.37 6.59
CA ARG A 17 -5.16 -35.38 5.99
C ARG A 17 -5.02 -35.52 4.46
N PRO A 18 -6.12 -35.63 3.69
CA PRO A 18 -6.03 -35.63 2.26
C PRO A 18 -5.38 -34.33 1.80
N HIS A 19 -4.29 -34.44 1.02
CA HIS A 19 -3.73 -33.35 0.25
C HIS A 19 -4.84 -32.87 -0.70
N VAL A 20 -5.54 -31.81 -0.34
CA VAL A 20 -6.44 -31.09 -1.24
C VAL A 20 -5.52 -30.41 -2.24
N ALA A 21 -5.42 -30.99 -3.43
CA ALA A 21 -4.77 -30.34 -4.56
C ALA A 21 -5.46 -28.99 -4.79
N PRO A 22 -4.71 -27.90 -5.01
CA PRO A 22 -5.30 -26.58 -5.29
C PRO A 22 -6.05 -26.66 -6.62
N THR A 23 -7.36 -26.84 -6.55
CA THR A 23 -8.26 -26.88 -7.70
C THR A 23 -8.95 -25.54 -7.84
N GLY A 24 -8.26 -24.55 -8.46
CA GLY A 24 -8.91 -23.31 -8.82
C GLY A 24 -8.11 -22.51 -9.84
N ILE A 25 -8.71 -22.28 -10.99
CA ILE A 25 -8.21 -21.36 -12.05
C ILE A 25 -7.80 -19.99 -11.44
N GLY A 26 -8.41 -19.61 -10.32
CA GLY A 26 -8.12 -18.36 -9.61
C GLY A 26 -6.75 -18.32 -8.90
N GLU A 27 -6.19 -19.46 -8.50
CA GLU A 27 -4.89 -19.50 -7.80
C GLU A 27 -3.73 -19.47 -8.80
N ALA A 28 -3.90 -20.13 -9.95
CA ALA A 28 -2.93 -20.08 -11.04
C ALA A 28 -2.78 -18.66 -11.64
N ALA A 29 -3.83 -17.84 -11.61
CA ALA A 29 -3.79 -16.46 -12.11
C ALA A 29 -3.04 -15.48 -11.21
N ARG A 30 -2.70 -15.86 -9.96
CA ARG A 30 -1.95 -15.01 -9.02
C ARG A 30 -0.44 -15.05 -9.23
N HIS A 31 0.06 -16.08 -9.91
CA HIS A 31 1.50 -16.29 -10.06
C HIS A 31 1.93 -16.11 -11.52
N LEU A 32 2.89 -15.22 -11.72
CA LEU A 32 3.53 -15.07 -13.01
C LEU A 32 4.51 -16.22 -13.23
N PRO A 33 4.46 -16.94 -14.37
CA PRO A 33 5.36 -18.05 -14.62
C PRO A 33 6.81 -17.56 -14.69
N VAL A 34 7.64 -18.10 -13.80
CA VAL A 34 9.09 -17.86 -13.82
C VAL A 34 9.71 -18.92 -14.73
N ARG A 35 10.20 -18.50 -15.91
CA ARG A 35 11.22 -19.29 -16.60
C ARG A 35 12.44 -19.31 -15.70
N SER A 36 13.01 -20.48 -15.40
CA SER A 36 14.20 -20.68 -14.57
C SER A 36 15.34 -19.78 -15.03
N VAL A 37 15.34 -18.55 -14.53
CA VAL A 37 16.50 -17.68 -14.58
C VAL A 37 17.44 -18.23 -13.52
N GLY A 38 18.65 -18.59 -13.92
CA GLY A 38 19.62 -19.25 -13.05
C GLY A 38 19.72 -18.55 -11.69
N ARG A 39 19.76 -19.34 -10.64
CA ARG A 39 19.80 -18.92 -9.24
C ARG A 39 20.88 -17.86 -9.03
N GLY A 40 20.47 -16.61 -8.92
CA GLY A 40 21.36 -15.48 -8.64
C GLY A 40 21.90 -15.61 -7.21
N SER A 41 23.19 -15.33 -7.03
CA SER A 41 23.78 -15.32 -5.69
C SER A 41 23.16 -14.20 -4.84
N LEU A 42 23.16 -14.33 -3.50
CA LEU A 42 22.69 -13.27 -2.56
C LEU A 42 23.33 -11.90 -2.83
N ARG A 43 24.57 -11.89 -3.36
CA ARG A 43 25.26 -10.66 -3.78
C ARG A 43 24.62 -10.01 -5.01
N GLU A 44 24.09 -10.80 -5.93
CA GLU A 44 23.45 -10.31 -7.16
C GLU A 44 22.08 -9.68 -6.83
N SER A 45 21.29 -10.29 -5.95
CA SER A 45 20.03 -9.72 -5.49
C SER A 45 20.20 -8.40 -4.74
N THR A 46 21.25 -8.29 -3.91
CA THR A 46 21.56 -7.04 -3.19
C THR A 46 21.99 -5.91 -4.14
N ARG A 47 22.77 -6.24 -5.18
CA ARG A 47 23.16 -5.26 -6.22
C ARG A 47 21.94 -4.80 -7.01
N LEU A 48 21.12 -5.72 -7.50
CA LEU A 48 19.94 -5.42 -8.28
C LEU A 48 18.95 -4.53 -7.50
N ARG A 49 18.76 -4.80 -6.20
CA ARG A 49 17.96 -3.96 -5.31
C ARG A 49 18.48 -2.53 -5.24
N ARG A 50 19.79 -2.38 -5.00
CA ARG A 50 20.44 -1.08 -4.94
C ARG A 50 20.39 -0.33 -6.27
N ASP A 51 20.61 -1.02 -7.38
CA ASP A 51 20.56 -0.43 -8.73
C ASP A 51 19.14 0.05 -9.04
N LEU A 52 18.12 -0.70 -8.65
CA LEU A 52 16.71 -0.32 -8.81
C LEU A 52 16.37 0.92 -7.96
N GLU A 53 16.80 0.96 -6.70
CA GLU A 53 16.62 2.10 -5.80
C GLU A 53 17.26 3.36 -6.37
N ILE A 54 18.50 3.28 -6.83
CA ILE A 54 19.23 4.39 -7.46
C ILE A 54 18.51 4.84 -8.73
N ALA A 55 18.09 3.89 -9.59
CA ALA A 55 17.41 4.21 -10.84
C ALA A 55 16.07 4.94 -10.58
N VAL A 56 15.24 4.41 -9.68
CA VAL A 56 13.96 5.04 -9.31
C VAL A 56 14.19 6.44 -8.74
N THR A 57 15.10 6.57 -7.78
CA THR A 57 15.39 7.87 -7.14
C THR A 57 15.93 8.89 -8.13
N THR A 58 16.80 8.46 -9.05
CA THR A 58 17.34 9.33 -10.09
C THR A 58 16.26 9.79 -11.07
N VAL A 59 15.40 8.88 -11.54
CA VAL A 59 14.31 9.24 -12.48
C VAL A 59 13.28 10.14 -11.79
N VAL A 60 12.96 9.90 -10.52
CA VAL A 60 12.11 10.79 -9.73
C VAL A 60 12.73 12.18 -9.60
N GLY A 61 14.02 12.26 -9.29
CA GLY A 61 14.76 13.53 -9.20
C GLY A 61 14.79 14.29 -10.54
N MET A 62 15.06 13.60 -11.63
CA MET A 62 15.01 14.20 -12.97
C MET A 62 13.58 14.63 -13.35
N GLY A 63 12.60 13.79 -13.06
CA GLY A 63 11.18 14.08 -13.32
C GLY A 63 10.71 15.34 -12.59
N SER A 64 11.14 15.56 -11.35
CA SER A 64 10.76 16.73 -10.56
C SER A 64 11.24 18.07 -11.18
N VAL A 65 12.28 18.03 -12.00
CA VAL A 65 12.86 19.23 -12.65
C VAL A 65 12.34 19.38 -14.10
N LEU A 66 12.16 18.26 -14.79
CA LEU A 66 11.91 18.25 -16.25
C LEU A 66 10.43 18.09 -16.61
N ALA A 67 9.65 17.37 -15.79
CA ALA A 67 8.25 17.09 -16.10
C ALA A 67 7.32 18.15 -15.49
N SER A 68 6.34 18.58 -16.29
CA SER A 68 5.31 19.52 -15.85
C SER A 68 3.96 19.16 -16.44
N GLY A 69 2.87 19.51 -15.75
CA GLY A 69 1.52 19.24 -16.24
C GLY A 69 1.25 17.74 -16.44
N PRO A 70 0.66 17.32 -17.59
CA PRO A 70 0.27 15.93 -17.85
C PRO A 70 1.46 14.96 -17.97
N GLU A 71 2.66 15.46 -18.29
CA GLU A 71 3.87 14.63 -18.43
C GLU A 71 4.26 13.95 -17.11
N VAL A 72 3.95 14.56 -15.98
CA VAL A 72 4.20 13.99 -14.65
C VAL A 72 3.51 12.64 -14.49
N TRP A 73 2.29 12.49 -15.00
CA TRP A 73 1.56 11.23 -14.96
C TRP A 73 2.26 10.12 -15.76
N VAL A 74 2.77 10.48 -16.93
CA VAL A 74 3.53 9.54 -17.78
C VAL A 74 4.79 9.08 -17.05
N VAL A 75 5.56 10.02 -16.50
CA VAL A 75 6.78 9.70 -15.73
C VAL A 75 6.42 8.83 -14.53
N ALA A 76 5.38 9.17 -13.75
CA ALA A 76 4.98 8.41 -12.57
C ALA A 76 4.57 6.96 -12.92
N VAL A 77 3.82 6.76 -14.00
CA VAL A 77 3.43 5.43 -14.46
C VAL A 77 4.65 4.64 -14.95
N LEU A 78 5.56 5.26 -15.69
CA LEU A 78 6.79 4.60 -16.16
C LEU A 78 7.69 4.18 -14.98
N VAL A 79 7.84 5.05 -13.98
CA VAL A 79 8.62 4.75 -12.77
C VAL A 79 7.96 3.62 -11.96
N ALA A 80 6.64 3.64 -11.82
CA ALA A 80 5.90 2.55 -11.17
C ALA A 80 6.05 1.22 -11.91
N ALA A 81 5.95 1.24 -13.24
CA ALA A 81 6.15 0.05 -14.07
C ALA A 81 7.59 -0.48 -13.97
N ALA A 82 8.58 0.39 -13.98
CA ALA A 82 9.98 0.03 -13.81
C ALA A 82 10.24 -0.57 -12.42
N ALA A 83 9.68 0.02 -11.36
CA ALA A 83 9.76 -0.50 -9.99
C ALA A 83 9.08 -1.87 -9.87
N GLY A 84 7.89 -2.04 -10.45
CA GLY A 84 7.17 -3.32 -10.48
C GLY A 84 7.98 -4.40 -11.22
N PHE A 85 8.51 -4.08 -12.41
CA PHE A 85 9.35 -5.01 -13.18
C PHE A 85 10.66 -5.36 -12.46
N GLY A 86 11.31 -4.37 -11.84
CA GLY A 86 12.52 -4.60 -11.04
C GLY A 86 12.22 -5.50 -9.83
N THR A 87 11.08 -5.27 -9.16
CA THR A 87 10.62 -6.12 -8.06
C THR A 87 10.34 -7.54 -8.54
N PHE A 88 9.70 -7.71 -9.70
CA PHE A 88 9.50 -9.03 -10.30
C PHE A 88 10.83 -9.79 -10.48
N ARG A 89 11.85 -9.12 -11.02
CA ARG A 89 13.18 -9.71 -11.19
C ARG A 89 13.83 -10.07 -9.85
N LEU A 90 13.68 -9.21 -8.84
CA LEU A 90 14.20 -9.49 -7.49
C LEU A 90 13.52 -10.70 -6.87
N LEU A 91 12.18 -10.75 -6.91
CA LEU A 91 11.41 -11.85 -6.32
C LEU A 91 11.62 -13.18 -7.05
N SER A 92 11.85 -13.16 -8.37
CA SER A 92 12.15 -14.36 -9.15
C SER A 92 13.51 -14.98 -8.81
N GLY A 93 14.42 -14.22 -8.17
CA GLY A 93 15.72 -14.69 -7.69
C GLY A 93 15.72 -15.16 -6.23
N VAL A 94 14.61 -15.07 -5.51
CA VAL A 94 14.51 -15.53 -4.10
C VAL A 94 14.34 -17.04 -4.06
N ASP A 95 15.28 -17.74 -3.43
CA ASP A 95 15.19 -19.18 -3.19
C ASP A 95 14.15 -19.45 -2.08
N SER A 96 12.92 -19.71 -2.47
CA SER A 96 11.81 -20.05 -1.56
C SER A 96 10.94 -21.13 -2.18
N PRO A 97 10.35 -22.03 -1.39
CA PRO A 97 9.36 -22.99 -1.87
C PRO A 97 8.16 -22.34 -2.58
N ALA A 98 7.83 -21.11 -2.18
CA ALA A 98 6.81 -20.31 -2.86
C ALA A 98 7.27 -19.82 -4.24
N ALA A 99 8.58 -19.60 -4.45
CA ALA A 99 9.12 -19.20 -5.75
C ALA A 99 9.02 -20.29 -6.82
N GLU A 100 8.90 -21.57 -6.43
CA GLU A 100 8.64 -22.67 -7.35
C GLU A 100 7.23 -22.58 -7.97
N GLN A 101 6.29 -21.90 -7.28
CA GLN A 101 4.94 -21.63 -7.76
C GLN A 101 4.85 -20.39 -8.64
N GLY A 102 5.92 -19.58 -8.70
CA GLY A 102 5.99 -18.30 -9.42
C GLY A 102 5.92 -17.08 -8.49
N VAL A 103 6.20 -15.91 -9.07
CA VAL A 103 6.15 -14.63 -8.32
C VAL A 103 4.71 -14.20 -8.13
N ALA A 104 4.30 -13.98 -6.90
CA ALA A 104 2.98 -13.45 -6.57
C ALA A 104 2.84 -12.01 -7.08
N VAL A 105 1.84 -11.75 -7.93
CA VAL A 105 1.59 -10.43 -8.55
C VAL A 105 1.36 -9.36 -7.50
N GLU A 106 0.72 -9.70 -6.40
CA GLU A 106 0.46 -8.79 -5.27
C GLU A 106 1.73 -8.23 -4.64
N GLY A 107 2.87 -8.94 -4.70
CA GLY A 107 4.16 -8.45 -4.20
C GLY A 107 4.78 -7.34 -5.05
N LEU A 108 4.26 -7.10 -6.26
CA LEU A 108 4.73 -6.02 -7.12
C LEU A 108 4.04 -4.68 -6.82
N ILE A 109 2.87 -4.72 -6.16
CA ILE A 109 1.99 -3.56 -6.00
C ILE A 109 2.60 -2.53 -5.06
N LEU A 110 3.11 -2.95 -3.91
CA LEU A 110 3.60 -2.02 -2.91
C LEU A 110 4.81 -1.21 -3.39
N PRO A 111 5.87 -1.80 -3.98
CA PRO A 111 6.97 -1.05 -4.57
C PRO A 111 6.57 -0.16 -5.74
N ALA A 112 5.67 -0.64 -6.60
CA ALA A 112 5.16 0.16 -7.72
C ALA A 112 4.35 1.37 -7.25
N ALA A 113 3.46 1.18 -6.26
CA ALA A 113 2.69 2.27 -5.66
C ALA A 113 3.60 3.27 -4.91
N ALA A 114 4.63 2.79 -4.21
CA ALA A 114 5.62 3.64 -3.56
C ALA A 114 6.37 4.51 -4.58
N ALA A 115 6.80 3.93 -5.69
CA ALA A 115 7.49 4.62 -6.76
C ALA A 115 6.59 5.64 -7.48
N PHE A 116 5.32 5.28 -7.75
CA PHE A 116 4.31 6.19 -8.30
C PHE A 116 4.06 7.37 -7.36
N GLY A 117 3.78 7.09 -6.09
CA GLY A 117 3.53 8.11 -5.09
C GLY A 117 4.72 9.05 -4.91
N ALA A 118 5.94 8.51 -4.90
CA ALA A 118 7.16 9.30 -4.83
C ALA A 118 7.34 10.21 -6.05
N ALA A 119 7.10 9.69 -7.26
CA ALA A 119 7.24 10.45 -8.51
C ALA A 119 6.23 11.61 -8.61
N THR A 120 5.06 11.44 -8.03
CA THR A 120 4.05 12.51 -7.97
C THR A 120 4.26 13.45 -6.78
N ALA A 121 4.56 12.92 -5.58
CA ALA A 121 4.72 13.72 -4.36
C ALA A 121 5.97 14.60 -4.35
N ILE A 122 6.99 14.28 -5.15
CA ILE A 122 8.22 15.11 -5.24
C ILE A 122 7.90 16.53 -5.74
N HIS A 123 6.81 16.72 -6.47
CA HIS A 123 6.35 18.03 -6.93
C HIS A 123 5.79 18.94 -5.82
N LEU A 124 5.61 18.39 -4.58
CA LEU A 124 5.33 19.19 -3.39
C LEU A 124 6.56 19.95 -2.88
N VAL A 125 7.74 19.50 -3.27
CA VAL A 125 9.00 20.05 -2.81
C VAL A 125 9.53 21.05 -3.84
N PRO A 126 9.77 22.30 -3.45
CA PRO A 126 10.34 23.26 -4.37
C PRO A 126 11.75 22.84 -4.79
N VAL A 127 12.08 23.09 -6.06
CA VAL A 127 13.42 22.82 -6.58
C VAL A 127 14.44 23.66 -5.79
N GLY A 128 15.35 22.99 -5.07
CA GLY A 128 16.32 23.63 -4.21
C GLY A 128 16.93 22.67 -3.19
N PRO A 129 17.54 23.17 -2.10
CA PRO A 129 18.21 22.34 -1.11
C PRO A 129 17.31 21.29 -0.45
N LEU A 130 15.99 21.54 -0.37
CA LEU A 130 15.00 20.60 0.19
C LEU A 130 14.76 19.39 -0.69
N LEU A 131 15.18 19.42 -1.95
CA LEU A 131 15.06 18.27 -2.85
C LEU A 131 15.96 17.10 -2.39
N ILE A 132 17.13 17.38 -1.81
CA ILE A 132 18.06 16.34 -1.34
C ILE A 132 17.42 15.46 -0.25
N PRO A 133 16.93 16.01 0.89
CA PRO A 133 16.28 15.17 1.89
C PRO A 133 14.98 14.53 1.37
N ALA A 134 14.27 15.14 0.43
CA ALA A 134 13.11 14.55 -0.21
C ALA A 134 13.48 13.30 -1.04
N LEU A 135 14.53 13.38 -1.85
CA LEU A 135 15.03 12.22 -2.61
C LEU A 135 15.56 11.11 -1.70
N LEU A 136 16.18 11.47 -0.57
CA LEU A 136 16.57 10.48 0.44
C LEU A 136 15.35 9.79 1.04
N ALA A 137 14.28 10.53 1.33
CA ALA A 137 13.03 9.95 1.81
C ALA A 137 12.39 9.02 0.76
N VAL A 138 12.44 9.38 -0.52
CA VAL A 138 12.02 8.53 -1.64
C VAL A 138 12.82 7.23 -1.67
N ALA A 139 14.15 7.31 -1.60
CA ALA A 139 15.03 6.15 -1.58
C ALA A 139 14.69 5.21 -0.42
N ILE A 140 14.53 5.76 0.78
CA ILE A 140 14.15 4.99 1.98
C ILE A 140 12.77 4.33 1.80
N LEU A 141 11.79 5.04 1.24
CA LEU A 141 10.44 4.51 1.04
C LEU A 141 10.44 3.32 0.06
N VAL A 142 11.11 3.47 -1.07
CA VAL A 142 11.24 2.42 -2.08
C VAL A 142 12.02 1.23 -1.52
N ASP A 143 13.14 1.47 -0.82
CA ASP A 143 13.93 0.44 -0.17
C ASP A 143 13.11 -0.35 0.85
N ARG A 144 12.33 0.33 1.70
CA ARG A 144 11.45 -0.33 2.69
C ARG A 144 10.37 -1.16 2.04
N ALA A 145 9.73 -0.65 0.98
CA ALA A 145 8.73 -1.38 0.23
C ALA A 145 9.31 -2.67 -0.38
N LEU A 146 10.49 -2.58 -1.01
CA LEU A 146 11.21 -3.73 -1.57
C LEU A 146 11.65 -4.73 -0.48
N ALA A 147 12.22 -4.23 0.62
CA ALA A 147 12.70 -5.07 1.73
C ALA A 147 11.59 -5.94 2.32
N ILE A 148 10.41 -5.35 2.50
CA ILE A 148 9.25 -6.05 3.06
C ILE A 148 8.77 -7.14 2.11
N GLU A 149 8.65 -6.85 0.81
CA GLU A 149 8.19 -7.84 -0.17
C GLU A 149 9.18 -9.01 -0.32
N ILE A 150 10.49 -8.73 -0.32
CA ILE A 150 11.52 -9.78 -0.33
C ILE A 150 11.43 -10.65 0.93
N ARG A 151 11.21 -10.05 2.10
CA ARG A 151 11.06 -10.79 3.36
C ARG A 151 9.85 -11.71 3.35
N ILE A 152 8.71 -11.20 2.88
CA ILE A 152 7.47 -12.00 2.77
C ILE A 152 7.64 -13.14 1.77
N ALA A 153 8.25 -12.86 0.62
CA ALA A 153 8.52 -13.89 -0.40
C ALA A 153 9.48 -14.98 0.09
N GLY A 154 10.42 -14.63 0.98
CA GLY A 154 11.35 -15.59 1.60
C GLY A 154 10.79 -16.35 2.80
N ALA A 155 9.63 -15.98 3.33
CA ALA A 155 9.05 -16.61 4.52
C ALA A 155 8.51 -18.01 4.20
N THR A 156 9.04 -19.04 4.87
CA THR A 156 8.64 -20.46 4.65
C THR A 156 7.32 -20.84 5.32
N GLN A 157 6.93 -20.11 6.38
CA GLN A 157 5.71 -20.37 7.15
C GLN A 157 4.63 -19.29 6.99
N GLY A 158 4.79 -18.42 5.98
CA GLY A 158 3.94 -17.24 5.78
C GLY A 158 4.35 -16.06 6.68
N PRO A 159 3.79 -14.86 6.44
CA PRO A 159 4.14 -13.65 7.16
C PRO A 159 3.70 -13.75 8.64
N ASP A 160 4.62 -13.46 9.55
CA ASP A 160 4.34 -13.36 10.98
C ASP A 160 3.57 -12.06 11.33
N GLU A 161 3.23 -11.85 12.61
CA GLU A 161 2.48 -10.66 13.06
C GLU A 161 3.33 -9.37 12.91
N SER A 162 4.63 -9.46 13.10
CA SER A 162 5.58 -8.35 12.92
C SER A 162 5.65 -7.95 11.46
N ASP A 163 5.71 -8.91 10.55
CA ASP A 163 5.74 -8.66 9.11
C ASP A 163 4.44 -8.02 8.63
N ARG A 164 3.28 -8.49 9.12
CA ARG A 164 1.96 -7.89 8.80
C ARG A 164 1.87 -6.45 9.27
N THR A 165 2.36 -6.16 10.47
CA THR A 165 2.41 -4.79 11.00
C THR A 165 3.34 -3.91 10.18
N ALA A 166 4.51 -4.40 9.81
CA ALA A 166 5.46 -3.66 8.97
C ALA A 166 4.88 -3.35 7.58
N VAL A 167 4.18 -4.32 6.97
CA VAL A 167 3.46 -4.11 5.70
C VAL A 167 2.40 -3.03 5.86
N LEU A 168 1.56 -3.11 6.90
CA LEU A 168 0.49 -2.13 7.13
C LEU A 168 1.07 -0.72 7.28
N VAL A 169 2.09 -0.54 8.12
CA VAL A 169 2.74 0.76 8.31
C VAL A 169 3.31 1.29 6.99
N THR A 170 3.97 0.43 6.21
CA THR A 170 4.52 0.86 4.91
C THR A 170 3.41 1.20 3.92
N MET A 171 2.31 0.42 3.88
CA MET A 171 1.16 0.75 3.05
C MET A 171 0.54 2.09 3.42
N LEU A 172 0.44 2.42 4.73
CA LEU A 172 -0.08 3.71 5.17
C LEU A 172 0.81 4.87 4.73
N VAL A 173 2.13 4.71 4.82
CA VAL A 173 3.07 5.74 4.32
C VAL A 173 2.95 5.88 2.80
N VAL A 174 2.89 4.77 2.07
CA VAL A 174 2.71 4.77 0.60
C VAL A 174 1.36 5.40 0.21
N ALA A 175 0.29 5.09 0.94
CA ALA A 175 -1.03 5.71 0.72
C ALA A 175 -0.98 7.23 0.95
N LEU A 176 -0.37 7.69 2.05
CA LEU A 176 -0.21 9.11 2.33
C LEU A 176 0.56 9.82 1.20
N VAL A 177 1.72 9.26 0.81
CA VAL A 177 2.57 9.82 -0.24
C VAL A 177 1.84 9.79 -1.59
N GLY A 178 1.10 8.71 -1.89
CA GLY A 178 0.31 8.59 -3.11
C GLY A 178 -0.81 9.63 -3.19
N PHE A 179 -1.63 9.77 -2.15
CA PHE A 179 -2.72 10.75 -2.11
C PHE A 179 -2.20 12.19 -2.13
N ALA A 180 -1.08 12.47 -1.42
CA ALA A 180 -0.44 13.76 -1.44
C ALA A 180 0.15 14.07 -2.83
N GLY A 181 0.76 13.08 -3.47
CA GLY A 181 1.31 13.19 -4.80
C GLY A 181 0.25 13.44 -5.88
N VAL A 182 -0.85 12.68 -5.86
CA VAL A 182 -2.00 12.92 -6.75
C VAL A 182 -2.51 14.35 -6.58
N ALA A 183 -2.69 14.78 -5.33
CA ALA A 183 -3.12 16.14 -5.04
C ALA A 183 -2.14 17.22 -5.55
N ALA A 184 -0.84 16.93 -5.55
CA ALA A 184 0.19 17.86 -6.03
C ALA A 184 0.17 18.06 -7.54
N VAL A 185 -0.13 16.99 -8.29
CA VAL A 185 -0.04 16.96 -9.76
C VAL A 185 -1.35 17.45 -10.41
N VAL A 186 -2.48 17.26 -9.76
CA VAL A 186 -3.77 17.72 -10.30
C VAL A 186 -3.91 19.23 -10.11
N PRO A 187 -4.20 20.01 -11.18
CA PRO A 187 -4.40 21.44 -11.07
C PRO A 187 -5.50 21.80 -10.03
N GLY A 188 -5.16 22.64 -9.06
CA GLY A 188 -6.04 23.00 -7.94
C GLY A 188 -6.18 21.90 -6.88
N GLY A 189 -5.45 20.79 -6.98
CA GLY A 189 -5.50 19.67 -6.04
C GLY A 189 -4.96 19.98 -4.65
N ILE A 190 -4.00 20.90 -4.55
CA ILE A 190 -3.53 21.47 -3.29
C ILE A 190 -3.89 22.95 -3.25
N ALA A 191 -4.90 23.29 -2.49
CA ALA A 191 -5.13 24.67 -2.08
C ALA A 191 -4.00 25.05 -1.12
N GLY A 192 -3.31 26.17 -1.40
CA GLY A 192 -2.45 26.75 -0.38
C GLY A 192 -0.97 26.91 -0.68
N LEU A 193 -0.57 26.92 -1.95
CA LEU A 193 0.52 27.79 -2.40
C LEU A 193 0.02 29.25 -2.55
N GLU A 194 -1.28 29.47 -2.37
CA GLU A 194 -1.91 30.77 -2.38
C GLU A 194 -1.68 31.52 -1.05
N PRO A 195 -1.55 32.85 -1.10
CA PRO A 195 -1.35 33.63 0.11
C PRO A 195 -2.49 33.43 1.12
N PRO A 196 -2.22 33.52 2.44
CA PRO A 196 -3.24 33.40 3.46
C PRO A 196 -4.40 34.40 3.21
N GLY A 197 -5.63 33.86 3.16
CA GLY A 197 -6.83 34.67 2.90
C GLY A 197 -7.29 34.68 1.44
N ALA A 198 -6.62 33.99 0.52
CA ALA A 198 -7.14 33.82 -0.84
C ALA A 198 -8.44 32.99 -0.81
N PRO A 199 -9.46 33.36 -1.60
CA PRO A 199 -10.70 32.62 -1.64
C PRO A 199 -10.46 31.20 -2.17
N ILE A 200 -11.06 30.20 -1.50
CA ILE A 200 -11.01 28.81 -1.94
C ILE A 200 -11.75 28.72 -3.27
N VAL A 201 -11.00 28.60 -4.36
CA VAL A 201 -11.58 28.40 -5.69
C VAL A 201 -12.05 26.95 -5.79
N PRO A 202 -13.33 26.69 -6.10
CA PRO A 202 -13.82 25.35 -6.31
C PRO A 202 -13.02 24.66 -7.44
N LEU A 203 -12.58 23.43 -7.20
CA LEU A 203 -11.92 22.63 -8.23
C LEU A 203 -12.83 22.45 -9.44
N PRO A 204 -12.30 22.58 -10.67
CA PRO A 204 -13.02 22.16 -11.86
C PRO A 204 -13.50 20.70 -11.72
N SER A 205 -14.68 20.40 -12.21
CA SER A 205 -15.29 19.06 -12.10
C SER A 205 -14.37 17.96 -12.68
N THR A 206 -13.65 18.28 -13.75
CA THR A 206 -12.64 17.38 -14.35
C THR A 206 -11.46 17.10 -13.42
N SER A 207 -10.92 18.10 -12.76
CA SER A 207 -9.83 17.93 -11.79
C SER A 207 -10.30 17.14 -10.57
N LEU A 208 -11.52 17.39 -10.09
CA LEU A 208 -12.13 16.61 -9.01
C LEU A 208 -12.28 15.14 -9.40
N ALA A 209 -12.78 14.86 -10.61
CA ALA A 209 -12.94 13.49 -11.08
C ALA A 209 -11.57 12.76 -11.19
N ILE A 210 -10.53 13.42 -11.72
CA ILE A 210 -9.19 12.86 -11.81
C ILE A 210 -8.64 12.53 -10.41
N LEU A 211 -8.78 13.45 -9.45
CA LEU A 211 -8.37 13.25 -8.05
C LEU A 211 -9.05 12.03 -7.43
N VAL A 212 -10.39 11.98 -7.51
CA VAL A 212 -11.18 10.90 -6.92
C VAL A 212 -10.82 9.55 -7.55
N ILE A 213 -10.68 9.49 -8.87
CA ILE A 213 -10.32 8.25 -9.58
C ILE A 213 -8.91 7.81 -9.23
N ALA A 214 -7.94 8.72 -9.23
CA ALA A 214 -6.54 8.38 -8.94
C ALA A 214 -6.37 7.91 -7.49
N ASP A 215 -6.98 8.61 -6.52
CA ASP A 215 -6.97 8.20 -5.12
C ASP A 215 -7.66 6.83 -4.93
N ALA A 216 -8.78 6.59 -5.63
CA ALA A 216 -9.48 5.30 -5.60
C ALA A 216 -8.62 4.16 -6.19
N VAL A 217 -7.90 4.41 -7.28
CA VAL A 217 -6.99 3.41 -7.88
C VAL A 217 -5.86 3.06 -6.93
N ILE A 218 -5.20 4.04 -6.31
CA ILE A 218 -4.15 3.80 -5.32
C ILE A 218 -4.70 2.98 -4.15
N ALA A 219 -5.85 3.38 -3.60
CA ALA A 219 -6.48 2.68 -2.50
C ALA A 219 -6.92 1.27 -2.88
N GLY A 220 -7.43 1.06 -4.07
CA GLY A 220 -7.81 -0.24 -4.60
C GLY A 220 -6.62 -1.18 -4.73
N LEU A 221 -5.50 -0.70 -5.28
CA LEU A 221 -4.26 -1.47 -5.40
C LEU A 221 -3.68 -1.86 -4.04
N LEU A 222 -3.54 -0.90 -3.11
CA LEU A 222 -3.06 -1.17 -1.76
C LEU A 222 -4.03 -2.06 -0.98
N GLY A 223 -5.34 -1.84 -1.13
CA GLY A 223 -6.39 -2.66 -0.53
C GLY A 223 -6.38 -4.09 -1.07
N TYR A 224 -6.13 -4.28 -2.37
CA TYR A 224 -5.92 -5.61 -2.95
C TYR A 224 -4.72 -6.30 -2.30
N ARG A 225 -3.58 -5.61 -2.17
CA ARG A 225 -2.39 -6.14 -1.49
C ARG A 225 -2.69 -6.52 -0.04
N ALA A 226 -3.39 -5.64 0.71
CA ALA A 226 -3.78 -5.90 2.09
C ALA A 226 -4.71 -7.13 2.20
N ALA A 227 -5.67 -7.27 1.30
CA ALA A 227 -6.58 -8.40 1.28
C ALA A 227 -5.89 -9.72 0.86
N ALA A 228 -4.96 -9.66 -0.10
CA ALA A 228 -4.20 -10.82 -0.56
C ALA A 228 -3.34 -11.45 0.55
N LEU A 229 -2.87 -10.67 1.52
CA LEU A 229 -2.18 -11.18 2.71
C LEU A 229 -3.11 -11.96 3.67
N ARG A 230 -4.42 -11.75 3.58
CA ARG A 230 -5.42 -12.33 4.49
C ARG A 230 -6.23 -13.45 3.85
N THR A 231 -6.38 -13.42 2.54
CA THR A 231 -7.25 -14.36 1.82
C THR A 231 -6.48 -15.04 0.70
N ALA A 232 -6.57 -16.37 0.62
CA ALA A 232 -6.04 -17.12 -0.51
C ALA A 232 -6.89 -16.97 -1.79
N ASN A 233 -8.10 -16.42 -1.70
CA ASN A 233 -9.04 -16.34 -2.80
C ASN A 233 -8.90 -15.01 -3.56
N LEU A 234 -8.55 -15.07 -4.85
CA LEU A 234 -8.45 -13.92 -5.76
C LEU A 234 -9.74 -13.08 -5.79
N ARG A 235 -10.90 -13.74 -5.87
CA ARG A 235 -12.19 -13.06 -5.91
C ARG A 235 -12.44 -12.26 -4.63
N GLY A 236 -12.11 -12.81 -3.47
CA GLY A 236 -12.23 -12.13 -2.19
C GLY A 236 -11.33 -10.90 -2.11
N ALA A 237 -10.08 -11.02 -2.59
CA ALA A 237 -9.14 -9.91 -2.63
C ALA A 237 -9.61 -8.78 -3.58
N LEU A 238 -10.16 -9.13 -4.75
CA LEU A 238 -10.71 -8.14 -5.69
C LEU A 238 -11.94 -7.42 -5.14
N ILE A 239 -12.88 -8.15 -4.51
CA ILE A 239 -14.05 -7.52 -3.87
C ILE A 239 -13.60 -6.55 -2.76
N ALA A 240 -12.64 -6.95 -1.95
CA ALA A 240 -12.07 -6.07 -0.95
C ALA A 240 -11.43 -4.82 -1.59
N ALA A 241 -10.62 -4.98 -2.64
CA ALA A 241 -10.00 -3.88 -3.38
C ALA A 241 -11.02 -2.85 -3.87
N ILE A 242 -12.13 -3.33 -4.44
CA ILE A 242 -13.25 -2.47 -4.87
C ILE A 242 -13.84 -1.72 -3.66
N GLY A 243 -14.00 -2.39 -2.51
CA GLY A 243 -14.46 -1.76 -1.28
C GLY A 243 -13.55 -0.62 -0.82
N TYR A 244 -12.22 -0.82 -0.84
CA TYR A 244 -11.24 0.24 -0.53
C TYR A 244 -11.34 1.40 -1.54
N ALA A 245 -11.40 1.08 -2.83
CA ALA A 245 -11.51 2.10 -3.89
C ALA A 245 -12.76 2.97 -3.70
N ILE A 246 -13.93 2.36 -3.45
CA ILE A 246 -15.18 3.09 -3.23
C ILE A 246 -15.12 3.93 -1.95
N ALA A 247 -14.65 3.37 -0.84
CA ALA A 247 -14.54 4.10 0.43
C ALA A 247 -13.65 5.34 0.29
N ILE A 248 -12.51 5.22 -0.38
CA ILE A 248 -11.59 6.33 -0.60
C ILE A 248 -12.14 7.31 -1.66
N ALA A 249 -12.82 6.85 -2.70
CA ALA A 249 -13.48 7.74 -3.66
C ALA A 249 -14.51 8.67 -2.98
N ILE A 250 -15.36 8.11 -2.13
CA ILE A 250 -16.35 8.89 -1.34
C ILE A 250 -15.61 9.84 -0.39
N GLY A 251 -14.59 9.34 0.32
CA GLY A 251 -13.76 10.17 1.21
C GLY A 251 -13.06 11.31 0.49
N ALA A 252 -12.47 11.06 -0.68
CA ALA A 252 -11.80 12.07 -1.49
C ALA A 252 -12.78 13.16 -1.96
N ALA A 253 -13.96 12.78 -2.44
CA ALA A 253 -15.01 13.73 -2.79
C ALA A 253 -15.44 14.59 -1.58
N ALA A 254 -15.65 13.97 -0.42
CA ALA A 254 -16.03 14.66 0.81
C ALA A 254 -14.93 15.62 1.31
N VAL A 255 -13.68 15.17 1.36
CA VAL A 255 -12.50 15.98 1.75
C VAL A 255 -12.39 17.23 0.88
N ARG A 256 -12.65 17.10 -0.42
CA ARG A 256 -12.60 18.22 -1.37
C ARG A 256 -13.80 19.15 -1.22
N ALA A 257 -14.99 18.61 -0.96
CA ALA A 257 -16.18 19.44 -0.71
C ALA A 257 -16.02 20.31 0.57
N ILE A 258 -15.28 19.81 1.56
CA ILE A 258 -15.00 20.54 2.81
C ILE A 258 -13.88 21.58 2.63
N GLY A 259 -13.03 21.45 1.61
CA GLY A 259 -11.94 22.40 1.34
C GLY A 259 -10.80 22.33 2.36
N LEU A 260 -10.42 21.12 2.80
CA LEU A 260 -9.33 20.94 3.77
C LEU A 260 -7.97 21.41 3.22
N PRO A 261 -7.18 22.12 4.05
CA PRO A 261 -5.92 22.70 3.60
C PRO A 261 -4.84 21.64 3.34
N ARG A 262 -4.06 21.87 2.29
CA ARG A 262 -2.79 21.20 1.93
C ARG A 262 -2.75 19.68 2.17
N LEU A 263 -1.90 19.24 3.11
CA LEU A 263 -1.65 17.83 3.42
C LEU A 263 -2.68 17.21 4.37
N VAL A 264 -3.59 18.01 4.94
CA VAL A 264 -4.64 17.47 5.82
C VAL A 264 -5.59 16.56 5.05
N GLY A 265 -5.95 16.92 3.81
CA GLY A 265 -6.78 16.07 2.97
C GLY A 265 -6.20 14.67 2.75
N PRO A 266 -4.98 14.54 2.19
CA PRO A 266 -4.28 13.26 2.07
C PRO A 266 -4.13 12.50 3.40
N ALA A 267 -3.86 13.18 4.50
CA ALA A 267 -3.76 12.55 5.82
C ALA A 267 -5.11 11.97 6.29
N VAL A 268 -6.22 12.67 6.04
CA VAL A 268 -7.57 12.16 6.32
C VAL A 268 -7.89 10.96 5.44
N LEU A 269 -7.52 10.97 4.16
CA LEU A 269 -7.71 9.80 3.28
C LEU A 269 -6.88 8.60 3.72
N MET A 270 -5.62 8.80 4.11
CA MET A 270 -4.79 7.74 4.70
C MET A 270 -5.43 7.19 5.99
N PHE A 271 -5.94 8.06 6.84
CA PHE A 271 -6.63 7.66 8.07
C PHE A 271 -7.92 6.87 7.77
N LEU A 272 -8.70 7.30 6.77
CA LEU A 272 -9.88 6.57 6.31
C LEU A 272 -9.49 5.19 5.75
N PHE A 273 -8.40 5.10 5.00
CA PHE A 273 -7.85 3.82 4.52
C PHE A 273 -7.50 2.91 5.70
N TYR A 274 -6.82 3.43 6.72
CA TYR A 274 -6.50 2.69 7.94
C TYR A 274 -7.75 2.19 8.68
N LEU A 275 -8.76 3.05 8.86
CA LEU A 275 -10.01 2.66 9.50
C LEU A 275 -10.73 1.56 8.72
N TRP A 276 -10.79 1.71 7.40
CA TRP A 276 -11.40 0.70 6.53
C TRP A 276 -10.66 -0.64 6.61
N ASP A 277 -9.32 -0.61 6.61
CA ASP A 277 -8.50 -1.80 6.80
C ASP A 277 -8.75 -2.45 8.16
N SER A 278 -8.73 -1.69 9.23
CA SER A 278 -8.96 -2.17 10.60
C SER A 278 -10.33 -2.84 10.76
N LEU A 279 -11.37 -2.25 10.14
CA LEU A 279 -12.71 -2.81 10.15
C LEU A 279 -12.80 -4.16 9.41
N HIS A 280 -12.11 -4.28 8.27
CA HIS A 280 -12.14 -5.50 7.45
C HIS A 280 -11.17 -6.57 7.94
N ALA A 281 -10.06 -6.18 8.56
CA ALA A 281 -9.08 -7.10 9.13
C ALA A 281 -9.57 -7.74 10.44
N ALA A 282 -10.45 -7.08 11.19
CA ALA A 282 -10.92 -7.57 12.47
C ALA A 282 -11.79 -8.84 12.31
N PRO A 283 -11.45 -9.95 13.00
CA PRO A 283 -12.30 -11.14 12.99
C PRO A 283 -13.66 -10.84 13.62
N PRO A 284 -14.73 -11.62 13.28
CA PRO A 284 -16.08 -11.38 13.79
C PRO A 284 -16.18 -11.35 15.32
N SER A 285 -15.35 -12.13 16.02
CA SER A 285 -15.26 -12.15 17.50
C SER A 285 -14.76 -10.81 18.04
N ARG A 286 -13.73 -10.22 17.42
CA ARG A 286 -13.15 -8.94 17.85
C ARG A 286 -14.08 -7.77 17.58
N ARG A 287 -14.86 -7.81 16.48
CA ARG A 287 -15.86 -6.76 16.17
C ARG A 287 -16.96 -6.63 17.21
N ARG A 288 -17.20 -7.68 18.01
CA ARG A 288 -18.19 -7.69 19.11
C ARG A 288 -17.57 -7.30 20.45
N ASP A 289 -16.26 -7.14 20.54
CA ASP A 289 -15.58 -6.73 21.76
C ASP A 289 -15.85 -5.23 22.01
N PRO A 290 -16.47 -4.87 23.16
CA PRO A 290 -16.71 -3.47 23.51
C PRO A 290 -15.43 -2.63 23.54
N ARG A 291 -14.32 -3.23 23.93
CA ARG A 291 -13.02 -2.55 23.99
C ARG A 291 -12.55 -2.10 22.61
N TRP A 292 -12.64 -2.99 21.63
CA TRP A 292 -12.30 -2.68 20.25
C TRP A 292 -13.22 -1.61 19.64
N LEU A 293 -14.53 -1.66 19.97
CA LEU A 293 -15.48 -0.63 19.53
C LEU A 293 -15.14 0.73 20.12
N TRP A 294 -14.78 0.80 21.41
CA TRP A 294 -14.34 2.05 22.03
C TRP A 294 -13.03 2.57 21.44
N GLU A 295 -12.04 1.73 21.21
CA GLU A 295 -10.78 2.11 20.55
C GLU A 295 -11.04 2.71 19.18
N THR A 296 -11.89 2.06 18.37
CA THR A 296 -12.28 2.54 17.05
C THR A 296 -13.07 3.86 17.12
N ALA A 297 -14.00 3.99 18.04
CA ALA A 297 -14.78 5.20 18.25
C ALA A 297 -13.90 6.39 18.66
N ILE A 298 -12.93 6.18 19.53
CA ILE A 298 -11.97 7.21 19.96
C ILE A 298 -11.11 7.67 18.76
N LEU A 299 -10.65 6.73 17.93
CA LEU A 299 -9.87 7.05 16.73
C LEU A 299 -10.70 7.89 15.73
N ILE A 300 -11.95 7.53 15.50
CA ILE A 300 -12.86 8.29 14.64
C ILE A 300 -13.09 9.69 15.22
N ALA A 301 -13.37 9.79 16.54
CA ALA A 301 -13.57 11.06 17.20
C ALA A 301 -12.33 11.97 17.12
N LEU A 302 -11.13 11.38 17.27
CA LEU A 302 -9.87 12.11 17.10
C LEU A 302 -9.69 12.61 15.67
N GLY A 303 -9.98 11.79 14.67
CA GLY A 303 -9.95 12.20 13.25
C GLY A 303 -10.89 13.37 12.97
N ILE A 304 -12.12 13.29 13.48
CA ILE A 304 -13.11 14.38 13.36
C ILE A 304 -12.61 15.63 14.07
N ALA A 305 -12.05 15.52 15.28
CA ALA A 305 -11.51 16.64 16.02
C ALA A 305 -10.36 17.35 15.27
N VAL A 306 -9.48 16.60 14.64
CA VAL A 306 -8.40 17.15 13.80
C VAL A 306 -8.97 17.93 12.61
N VAL A 307 -9.97 17.39 11.92
CA VAL A 307 -10.64 18.06 10.81
C VAL A 307 -11.29 19.36 11.27
N LEU A 308 -12.08 19.31 12.34
CA LEU A 308 -12.78 20.49 12.88
C LEU A 308 -11.79 21.57 13.38
N TRP A 309 -10.68 21.16 14.00
CA TRP A 309 -9.63 22.08 14.42
C TRP A 309 -9.01 22.80 13.22
N ASN A 310 -8.69 22.07 12.15
CA ASN A 310 -8.13 22.67 10.94
C ASN A 310 -9.12 23.60 10.23
N LEU A 311 -10.42 23.29 10.23
CA LEU A 311 -11.44 24.17 9.67
C LEU A 311 -11.55 25.48 10.46
N ARG A 312 -11.44 25.43 11.80
CA ARG A 312 -11.43 26.65 12.64
C ARG A 312 -10.20 27.54 12.43
N LEU A 313 -9.06 26.95 12.07
CA LEU A 313 -7.85 27.72 11.78
C LEU A 313 -7.85 28.31 10.37
N ALA A 314 -8.72 27.81 9.49
CA ALA A 314 -8.88 28.30 8.11
C ALA A 314 -9.98 29.37 7.97
N SER A 315 -10.88 29.50 8.97
CA SER A 315 -11.92 30.54 9.07
C SER A 315 -11.37 31.81 9.76
#